data_53c0917aaf3b5e00b3c4115771d1e504
#
_entry.id   53c0917aaf3b5e00b3c4115771d1e504
#
_cell.length_a   1.000
_cell.length_b   1.000
_cell.length_c   1.000
_cell.angle_alpha   90.00
_cell.angle_beta   90.00
_cell.angle_gamma   90.00
#
_symmetry.space_group_name_H-M   'P 1'
#
loop_
_entity.id
_entity.type
_entity.pdbx_description
1 polymer ?
#
loop_
_entity_poly.entity_id
_entity_poly.type
_entity_poly.pdbx_seq_one_letter_code
_entity_poly.pdbx_strand_id
1 'polypeptide(L)'
;MSILITGGNGYLGKCLTKKYLKFTDEKLILLVRAKDQTDLQNKIETLNHEFGFTNGRIAYFSSDLSEEQPFTSVDSKSVNLIIHTASITRFDVSQEDANRVNYQGTNKLLQFADNCPNIEKIGLLSTVYSSGLIPGVIKEQLLSDELGFANYYEWSKWESEKSAIQTFAHLPCFIFRSATIIADDDDGNVTQYNVFHNTLRLVYHGLLTLMPGNSQTPIYLVTGEFVTDAIFKILSLSSTKNQRIFNIAHSQDQSPNLGEIIEIGLAVFNQDEQFVKRRVSKPRYINLETFNIMMRQIQSFGSRSTQLAAGSMQPFAQQLFITKDIKNQELMAIFDEYPTPDIQVLVGKTCHFLLRTNWGRKFL
;
A
#
# COMPACT_ATOMS: atom_id res chain seq x y z
N MET A 1 -6.76 -10.68 -25.39
CA MET A 1 -6.00 -9.59 -24.76
C MET A 1 -5.02 -10.17 -23.75
N SER A 2 -3.93 -9.47 -23.45
CA SER A 2 -3.04 -9.88 -22.37
C SER A 2 -2.85 -8.75 -21.36
N ILE A 3 -2.87 -9.10 -20.08
CA ILE A 3 -2.74 -8.18 -18.96
C ILE A 3 -1.36 -8.38 -18.33
N LEU A 4 -0.52 -7.36 -18.36
CA LEU A 4 0.78 -7.37 -17.72
C LEU A 4 0.65 -6.86 -16.27
N ILE A 5 1.02 -7.68 -15.28
CA ILE A 5 1.03 -7.32 -13.87
C ILE A 5 2.47 -7.34 -13.35
N THR A 6 3.01 -6.18 -13.00
CA THR A 6 4.30 -6.10 -12.32
C THR A 6 4.11 -6.34 -10.82
N GLY A 7 5.11 -6.92 -10.16
CA GLY A 7 4.95 -7.31 -8.76
C GLY A 7 3.95 -8.45 -8.56
N GLY A 8 3.86 -9.37 -9.53
CA GLY A 8 2.89 -10.47 -9.54
C GLY A 8 2.96 -11.41 -8.33
N ASN A 9 4.09 -11.47 -7.63
CA ASN A 9 4.25 -12.19 -6.36
C ASN A 9 4.06 -11.31 -5.11
N GLY A 10 3.79 -10.01 -5.28
CA GLY A 10 3.44 -9.10 -4.19
C GLY A 10 1.98 -9.26 -3.77
N TYR A 11 1.61 -8.68 -2.62
CA TYR A 11 0.28 -8.80 -2.05
C TYR A 11 -0.83 -8.38 -3.04
N LEU A 12 -0.86 -7.13 -3.48
CA LEU A 12 -1.91 -6.65 -4.39
C LEU A 12 -1.80 -7.26 -5.79
N GLY A 13 -0.58 -7.56 -6.25
CA GLY A 13 -0.39 -8.28 -7.52
C GLY A 13 -1.08 -9.64 -7.52
N LYS A 14 -0.96 -10.40 -6.43
CA LYS A 14 -1.64 -11.69 -6.25
C LYS A 14 -3.17 -11.54 -6.16
N CYS A 15 -3.65 -10.56 -5.38
CA CYS A 15 -5.08 -10.31 -5.24
C CYS A 15 -5.72 -9.94 -6.59
N LEU A 16 -5.09 -9.05 -7.36
CA LEU A 16 -5.53 -8.67 -8.71
C LEU A 16 -5.47 -9.85 -9.68
N THR A 17 -4.38 -10.65 -9.63
CA THR A 17 -4.28 -11.87 -10.45
C THR A 17 -5.47 -12.81 -10.20
N LYS A 18 -5.78 -13.11 -8.93
CA LYS A 18 -6.94 -13.95 -8.56
C LYS A 18 -8.25 -13.35 -9.10
N LYS A 19 -8.41 -12.03 -9.01
CA LYS A 19 -9.61 -11.34 -9.48
C LYS A 19 -9.77 -11.45 -11.00
N TYR A 20 -8.72 -11.19 -11.77
CA TYR A 20 -8.76 -11.35 -13.23
C TYR A 20 -8.95 -12.82 -13.67
N LEU A 21 -8.35 -13.79 -12.97
CA LEU A 21 -8.61 -15.21 -13.21
C LEU A 21 -10.06 -15.60 -12.97
N LYS A 22 -10.71 -14.99 -11.98
CA LYS A 22 -12.10 -15.30 -11.60
C LYS A 22 -13.13 -14.65 -12.50
N PHE A 23 -12.89 -13.42 -12.93
CA PHE A 23 -13.92 -12.58 -13.57
C PHE A 23 -13.68 -12.33 -15.06
N THR A 24 -12.57 -12.80 -15.65
CA THR A 24 -12.25 -12.66 -17.07
C THR A 24 -11.63 -13.93 -17.62
N ASP A 25 -11.55 -14.03 -18.95
CA ASP A 25 -10.84 -15.09 -19.67
C ASP A 25 -9.47 -14.61 -20.23
N GLU A 26 -9.02 -13.43 -19.79
CA GLU A 26 -7.80 -12.80 -20.29
C GLU A 26 -6.54 -13.61 -19.93
N LYS A 27 -5.53 -13.53 -20.79
CA LYS A 27 -4.19 -14.04 -20.50
C LYS A 27 -3.46 -13.06 -19.59
N LEU A 28 -2.73 -13.59 -18.61
CA LEU A 28 -1.98 -12.81 -17.64
C LEU A 28 -0.48 -13.02 -17.84
N ILE A 29 0.27 -11.94 -17.80
CA ILE A 29 1.74 -11.92 -17.80
C ILE A 29 2.16 -11.39 -16.45
N LEU A 30 2.74 -12.25 -15.60
CA LEU A 30 3.19 -11.87 -14.27
C LEU A 30 4.70 -11.64 -14.26
N LEU A 31 5.11 -10.43 -13.91
CA LEU A 31 6.51 -10.11 -13.66
C LEU A 31 6.84 -10.35 -12.19
N VAL A 32 7.81 -11.22 -11.97
CA VAL A 32 8.24 -11.68 -10.65
C VAL A 32 9.72 -11.36 -10.49
N ARG A 33 10.08 -10.63 -9.43
CA ARG A 33 11.50 -10.41 -9.12
C ARG A 33 12.11 -11.70 -8.60
N ALA A 34 13.14 -12.20 -9.27
CA ALA A 34 13.88 -13.40 -8.89
C ALA A 34 15.40 -13.17 -9.01
N LYS A 35 16.17 -13.82 -8.13
CA LYS A 35 17.63 -13.71 -8.12
C LYS A 35 18.28 -14.52 -9.24
N ASP A 36 17.67 -15.65 -9.58
CA ASP A 36 18.12 -16.60 -10.59
C ASP A 36 16.94 -17.46 -11.06
N GLN A 37 17.19 -18.36 -11.99
CA GLN A 37 16.16 -19.24 -12.56
C GLN A 37 15.57 -20.21 -11.53
N THR A 38 16.33 -20.65 -10.56
CA THR A 38 15.86 -21.55 -9.49
C THR A 38 14.90 -20.81 -8.56
N ASP A 39 15.24 -19.59 -8.14
CA ASP A 39 14.35 -18.74 -7.32
C ASP A 39 13.05 -18.40 -8.07
N LEU A 40 13.16 -18.14 -9.40
CA LEU A 40 11.98 -17.93 -10.23
C LEU A 40 11.06 -19.15 -10.22
N GLN A 41 11.62 -20.34 -10.46
CA GLN A 41 10.84 -21.57 -10.51
C GLN A 41 10.14 -21.88 -9.18
N ASN A 42 10.84 -21.71 -8.06
CA ASN A 42 10.25 -21.89 -6.72
C ASN A 42 9.07 -20.92 -6.47
N LYS A 43 9.22 -19.67 -6.92
CA LYS A 43 8.14 -18.67 -6.81
C LYS A 43 6.95 -19.01 -7.71
N ILE A 44 7.19 -19.48 -8.92
CA ILE A 44 6.14 -19.95 -9.84
C ILE A 44 5.36 -21.11 -9.23
N GLU A 45 6.03 -22.09 -8.66
CA GLU A 45 5.39 -23.22 -8.00
C GLU A 45 4.49 -22.77 -6.83
N THR A 46 5.01 -21.86 -6.01
CA THR A 46 4.24 -21.25 -4.90
C THR A 46 3.00 -20.51 -5.42
N LEU A 47 3.16 -19.70 -6.46
CA LEU A 47 2.06 -18.94 -7.06
C LEU A 47 1.03 -19.84 -7.73
N ASN A 48 1.47 -20.88 -8.44
CA ASN A 48 0.56 -21.86 -9.04
C ASN A 48 -0.25 -22.62 -7.99
N HIS A 49 0.37 -22.97 -6.85
CA HIS A 49 -0.35 -23.56 -5.73
C HIS A 49 -1.39 -22.57 -5.14
N GLU A 50 -1.03 -21.29 -5.03
CA GLU A 50 -1.91 -20.25 -4.47
C GLU A 50 -3.07 -19.89 -5.42
N PHE A 51 -2.84 -19.88 -6.74
CA PHE A 51 -3.86 -19.53 -7.75
C PHE A 51 -4.74 -20.72 -8.13
N GLY A 52 -4.28 -21.94 -7.85
CA GLY A 52 -4.98 -23.18 -8.25
C GLY A 52 -4.96 -23.42 -9.77
N PHE A 53 -6.01 -24.02 -10.28
CA PHE A 53 -6.10 -24.35 -11.70
C PHE A 53 -6.35 -23.08 -12.55
N THR A 54 -5.34 -22.68 -13.33
CA THR A 54 -5.36 -21.44 -14.16
C THR A 54 -5.61 -21.68 -15.64
N ASN A 55 -5.77 -22.93 -16.05
CA ASN A 55 -5.97 -23.35 -17.45
C ASN A 55 -4.89 -22.81 -18.42
N GLY A 56 -3.64 -22.69 -17.93
CA GLY A 56 -2.52 -22.18 -18.74
C GLY A 56 -2.60 -20.70 -19.11
N ARG A 57 -3.44 -19.92 -18.43
CA ARG A 57 -3.62 -18.49 -18.71
C ARG A 57 -2.52 -17.59 -18.19
N ILE A 58 -1.59 -18.08 -17.35
CA ILE A 58 -0.53 -17.27 -16.77
C ILE A 58 0.82 -17.59 -17.41
N ALA A 59 1.50 -16.56 -17.90
CA ALA A 59 2.91 -16.60 -18.26
C ALA A 59 3.71 -15.85 -17.19
N TYR A 60 4.86 -16.40 -16.77
CA TYR A 60 5.72 -15.80 -15.75
C TYR A 60 7.06 -15.42 -16.34
N PHE A 61 7.54 -14.21 -16.01
CA PHE A 61 8.88 -13.74 -16.39
C PHE A 61 9.58 -13.11 -15.20
N SER A 62 10.92 -13.29 -15.14
CA SER A 62 11.73 -12.55 -14.19
C SER A 62 11.88 -11.10 -14.63
N SER A 63 11.75 -10.16 -13.68
CA SER A 63 11.99 -8.74 -13.94
C SER A 63 12.34 -8.02 -12.63
N ASP A 64 13.42 -7.23 -12.66
CA ASP A 64 13.75 -6.29 -11.59
C ASP A 64 13.73 -4.86 -12.12
N LEU A 65 12.90 -4.02 -11.52
CA LEU A 65 12.74 -2.61 -11.92
C LEU A 65 14.03 -1.80 -11.82
N SER A 66 15.01 -2.27 -11.05
CA SER A 66 16.32 -1.63 -10.93
C SER A 66 17.24 -1.88 -12.14
N GLU A 67 16.96 -2.90 -12.97
CA GLU A 67 17.70 -3.18 -14.18
C GLU A 67 17.51 -2.09 -15.24
N GLU A 68 18.44 -2.01 -16.18
CA GLU A 68 18.38 -1.02 -17.26
C GLU A 68 17.17 -1.26 -18.18
N GLN A 69 16.90 -2.51 -18.51
CA GLN A 69 15.82 -2.93 -19.41
C GLN A 69 14.98 -4.05 -18.80
N PRO A 70 14.12 -3.73 -17.80
CA PRO A 70 13.43 -4.75 -17.00
C PRO A 70 12.31 -5.49 -17.74
N PHE A 71 11.93 -5.09 -18.98
CA PHE A 71 10.77 -5.61 -19.70
C PHE A 71 11.13 -6.34 -21.01
N THR A 72 12.40 -6.67 -21.24
CA THR A 72 12.86 -7.31 -22.48
C THR A 72 12.24 -8.68 -22.76
N SER A 73 11.81 -9.39 -21.72
CA SER A 73 11.18 -10.70 -21.84
C SER A 73 9.71 -10.65 -22.26
N VAL A 74 9.11 -9.45 -22.33
CA VAL A 74 7.68 -9.27 -22.64
C VAL A 74 7.52 -8.79 -24.07
N ASP A 75 6.71 -9.51 -24.87
CA ASP A 75 6.32 -9.05 -26.20
C ASP A 75 5.32 -7.88 -26.08
N SER A 76 5.79 -6.67 -26.42
CA SER A 76 5.01 -5.44 -26.35
C SER A 76 3.72 -5.47 -27.19
N LYS A 77 3.72 -6.24 -28.29
CA LYS A 77 2.53 -6.37 -29.17
C LYS A 77 1.40 -7.16 -28.52
N SER A 78 1.69 -7.97 -27.54
CA SER A 78 0.70 -8.80 -26.83
C SER A 78 -0.02 -8.07 -25.70
N VAL A 79 0.51 -6.91 -25.23
CA VAL A 79 0.03 -6.23 -24.02
C VAL A 79 -1.04 -5.20 -24.37
N ASN A 80 -2.21 -5.33 -23.73
CA ASN A 80 -3.33 -4.40 -23.84
C ASN A 80 -3.60 -3.60 -22.55
N LEU A 81 -3.33 -4.22 -21.41
CA LEU A 81 -3.49 -3.60 -20.08
C LEU A 81 -2.23 -3.83 -19.25
N ILE A 82 -1.76 -2.79 -18.60
CA ILE A 82 -0.67 -2.88 -17.61
C ILE A 82 -1.21 -2.54 -16.23
N ILE A 83 -0.87 -3.35 -15.23
CA ILE A 83 -1.16 -3.06 -13.82
C ILE A 83 0.16 -3.04 -13.05
N HIS A 84 0.60 -1.85 -12.65
CA HIS A 84 1.89 -1.65 -12.01
C HIS A 84 1.75 -1.62 -10.49
N THR A 85 2.01 -2.77 -9.84
CA THR A 85 2.00 -2.87 -8.37
C THR A 85 3.39 -3.00 -7.76
N ALA A 86 4.42 -3.26 -8.57
CA ALA A 86 5.79 -3.42 -8.11
C ALA A 86 6.34 -2.11 -7.52
N SER A 87 6.80 -2.15 -6.28
CA SER A 87 7.38 -1.00 -5.59
C SER A 87 8.07 -1.44 -4.30
N ILE A 88 9.06 -0.69 -3.84
CA ILE A 88 9.51 -0.74 -2.45
C ILE A 88 8.52 0.10 -1.64
N THR A 89 7.79 -0.54 -0.71
CA THR A 89 6.70 0.10 0.06
C THR A 89 7.10 0.47 1.49
N ARG A 90 8.36 0.24 1.88
CA ARG A 90 8.85 0.59 3.21
C ARG A 90 9.06 2.10 3.31
N PHE A 91 8.63 2.70 4.41
CA PHE A 91 8.83 4.13 4.65
C PHE A 91 10.29 4.50 4.98
N ASP A 92 11.10 3.54 5.41
CA ASP A 92 12.53 3.70 5.70
C ASP A 92 13.45 3.44 4.48
N VAL A 93 12.89 3.40 3.28
CA VAL A 93 13.64 3.22 2.04
C VAL A 93 14.64 4.36 1.84
N SER A 94 15.86 4.03 1.38
CA SER A 94 16.84 5.05 1.02
C SER A 94 16.39 5.89 -0.18
N GLN A 95 16.90 7.11 -0.30
CA GLN A 95 16.64 7.96 -1.47
C GLN A 95 17.06 7.28 -2.75
N GLU A 96 18.23 6.65 -2.76
CA GLU A 96 18.76 5.94 -3.91
C GLU A 96 17.85 4.81 -4.37
N ASP A 97 17.42 3.94 -3.44
CA ASP A 97 16.54 2.81 -3.79
C ASP A 97 15.13 3.27 -4.19
N ALA A 98 14.57 4.28 -3.51
CA ALA A 98 13.27 4.85 -3.86
C ALA A 98 13.32 5.47 -5.27
N ASN A 99 14.39 6.20 -5.59
CA ASN A 99 14.60 6.75 -6.92
C ASN A 99 14.77 5.65 -7.97
N ARG A 100 15.71 4.70 -7.74
CA ARG A 100 16.09 3.68 -8.71
C ARG A 100 14.95 2.71 -9.02
N VAL A 101 14.25 2.23 -7.97
CA VAL A 101 13.24 1.17 -8.12
C VAL A 101 11.86 1.78 -8.38
N ASN A 102 11.40 2.73 -7.52
CA ASN A 102 10.04 3.22 -7.62
C ASN A 102 9.88 4.23 -8.76
N TYR A 103 10.67 5.31 -8.76
CA TYR A 103 10.53 6.38 -9.74
C TYR A 103 11.07 5.98 -11.12
N GLN A 104 12.36 5.63 -11.21
CA GLN A 104 12.96 5.25 -12.50
C GLN A 104 12.37 3.94 -13.04
N GLY A 105 12.08 2.96 -12.16
CA GLY A 105 11.40 1.73 -12.56
C GLY A 105 10.03 1.98 -13.17
N THR A 106 9.23 2.92 -12.60
CA THR A 106 7.97 3.34 -13.20
C THR A 106 8.17 4.05 -14.54
N ASN A 107 9.20 4.92 -14.67
CA ASN A 107 9.51 5.56 -15.96
C ASN A 107 9.87 4.56 -17.04
N LYS A 108 10.66 3.53 -16.72
CA LYS A 108 11.00 2.44 -17.67
C LYS A 108 9.74 1.67 -18.08
N LEU A 109 8.78 1.46 -17.14
CA LEU A 109 7.49 0.86 -17.48
C LEU A 109 6.70 1.73 -18.45
N LEU A 110 6.64 3.04 -18.21
CA LEU A 110 5.92 3.98 -19.09
C LEU A 110 6.57 4.04 -20.48
N GLN A 111 7.91 4.03 -20.56
CA GLN A 111 8.64 3.89 -21.82
C GLN A 111 8.35 2.56 -22.54
N PHE A 112 8.27 1.45 -21.80
CA PHE A 112 7.83 0.17 -22.38
C PHE A 112 6.39 0.24 -22.88
N ALA A 113 5.49 0.83 -22.12
CA ALA A 113 4.08 1.00 -22.49
C ALA A 113 3.91 1.85 -23.76
N ASP A 114 4.76 2.87 -23.93
CA ASP A 114 4.79 3.72 -25.15
C ASP A 114 5.14 2.93 -26.41
N ASN A 115 5.86 1.81 -26.26
CA ASN A 115 6.16 0.88 -27.33
C ASN A 115 5.15 -0.29 -27.46
N CYS A 116 4.05 -0.27 -26.73
CA CYS A 116 2.98 -1.26 -26.84
C CYS A 116 1.88 -0.76 -27.76
N PRO A 117 1.81 -1.23 -29.02
CA PRO A 117 0.89 -0.67 -30.03
C PRO A 117 -0.59 -0.90 -29.72
N ASN A 118 -0.87 -1.85 -28.83
CA ASN A 118 -2.23 -2.24 -28.46
C ASN A 118 -2.60 -1.81 -27.04
N ILE A 119 -1.84 -0.90 -26.42
CA ILE A 119 -2.10 -0.49 -25.03
C ILE A 119 -3.40 0.30 -24.94
N GLU A 120 -4.31 -0.15 -24.10
CA GLU A 120 -5.60 0.48 -23.86
C GLU A 120 -5.64 1.21 -22.51
N LYS A 121 -5.00 0.64 -21.49
CA LYS A 121 -4.96 1.22 -20.12
C LYS A 121 -3.70 0.83 -19.39
N ILE A 122 -3.29 1.74 -18.49
CA ILE A 122 -2.17 1.54 -17.56
C ILE A 122 -2.64 1.93 -16.17
N GLY A 123 -2.74 0.97 -15.26
CA GLY A 123 -3.03 1.20 -13.84
C GLY A 123 -1.75 1.33 -13.04
N LEU A 124 -1.51 2.47 -12.41
CA LEU A 124 -0.35 2.73 -11.55
C LEU A 124 -0.78 2.77 -10.08
N LEU A 125 -0.31 1.83 -9.27
CA LEU A 125 -0.56 1.85 -7.83
C LEU A 125 0.28 2.92 -7.14
N SER A 126 -0.41 3.84 -6.48
CA SER A 126 0.16 4.89 -5.64
C SER A 126 -0.41 4.85 -4.22
N THR A 127 -0.27 5.92 -3.48
CA THR A 127 -0.71 6.04 -2.09
C THR A 127 -1.31 7.42 -1.83
N VAL A 128 -2.26 7.53 -0.92
CA VAL A 128 -2.76 8.84 -0.45
C VAL A 128 -1.64 9.68 0.18
N TYR A 129 -0.55 9.05 0.62
CA TYR A 129 0.63 9.72 1.17
C TYR A 129 1.54 10.35 0.10
N SER A 130 1.30 10.11 -1.20
CA SER A 130 1.94 10.91 -2.27
C SER A 130 1.55 12.40 -2.19
N SER A 131 0.54 12.74 -1.39
CA SER A 131 0.22 14.12 -1.01
C SER A 131 1.29 14.78 -0.13
N GLY A 132 2.32 14.05 0.30
CA GLY A 132 3.40 14.58 1.15
C GLY A 132 2.87 15.21 2.43
N LEU A 133 3.42 16.37 2.78
CA LEU A 133 3.08 17.11 4.00
C LEU A 133 1.97 18.15 3.81
N ILE A 134 1.18 18.07 2.73
CA ILE A 134 0.05 18.97 2.46
C ILE A 134 -1.07 18.70 3.48
N PRO A 135 -1.51 19.70 4.27
CA PRO A 135 -2.67 19.60 5.14
C PRO A 135 -3.98 19.93 4.39
N GLY A 136 -5.12 19.61 5.00
CA GLY A 136 -6.44 19.99 4.50
C GLY A 136 -6.89 19.11 3.32
N VAL A 137 -7.54 19.70 2.33
CA VAL A 137 -8.23 18.97 1.26
C VAL A 137 -7.27 18.38 0.24
N ILE A 138 -7.28 17.05 0.10
CA ILE A 138 -6.49 16.28 -0.86
C ILE A 138 -7.41 15.81 -2.00
N LYS A 139 -7.31 16.47 -3.14
CA LYS A 139 -8.14 16.20 -4.32
C LYS A 139 -7.55 15.12 -5.22
N GLU A 140 -8.39 14.53 -6.09
CA GLU A 140 -8.03 13.53 -7.10
C GLU A 140 -7.40 14.19 -8.34
N GLN A 141 -6.31 14.94 -8.11
CA GLN A 141 -5.52 15.65 -9.11
C GLN A 141 -4.03 15.58 -8.75
N LEU A 142 -3.14 15.94 -9.66
CA LEU A 142 -1.71 16.09 -9.32
C LEU A 142 -1.54 17.19 -8.27
N LEU A 143 -0.82 16.87 -7.19
CA LEU A 143 -0.64 17.75 -6.04
C LEU A 143 0.71 18.48 -6.11
N SER A 144 0.84 19.60 -5.40
CA SER A 144 2.10 20.34 -5.25
C SER A 144 3.09 19.56 -4.37
N ASP A 145 4.37 19.77 -4.57
CA ASP A 145 5.47 19.24 -3.76
C ASP A 145 6.13 20.29 -2.84
N GLU A 146 5.57 21.51 -2.78
CA GLU A 146 6.15 22.64 -2.06
C GLU A 146 6.40 22.39 -0.57
N LEU A 147 5.53 21.59 0.06
CA LEU A 147 5.66 21.25 1.49
C LEU A 147 6.54 20.02 1.73
N GLY A 148 7.01 19.37 0.66
CA GLY A 148 7.85 18.17 0.74
C GLY A 148 7.11 16.92 1.23
N PHE A 149 7.89 15.93 1.63
CA PHE A 149 7.43 14.58 1.95
C PHE A 149 8.01 14.11 3.29
N ALA A 150 7.29 13.25 4.01
CA ALA A 150 7.78 12.68 5.25
C ALA A 150 8.93 11.68 5.03
N ASN A 151 8.96 11.02 3.87
CA ASN A 151 9.97 10.02 3.51
C ASN A 151 10.12 9.87 2.00
N TYR A 152 11.15 9.12 1.57
CA TYR A 152 11.46 8.93 0.16
C TYR A 152 10.50 8.00 -0.58
N TYR A 153 9.74 7.15 0.13
CA TYR A 153 8.66 6.38 -0.49
C TYR A 153 7.55 7.31 -1.00
N GLU A 154 7.07 8.24 -0.17
CA GLU A 154 6.05 9.22 -0.55
C GLU A 154 6.51 10.08 -1.74
N TRP A 155 7.74 10.60 -1.65
CA TRP A 155 8.36 11.35 -2.73
C TRP A 155 8.42 10.55 -4.04
N SER A 156 8.87 9.30 -4.00
CA SER A 156 9.00 8.47 -5.21
C SER A 156 7.66 8.15 -5.87
N LYS A 157 6.60 8.01 -5.07
CA LYS A 157 5.24 7.83 -5.59
C LYS A 157 4.73 9.09 -6.25
N TRP A 158 4.94 10.26 -5.64
CA TRP A 158 4.58 11.53 -6.23
C TRP A 158 5.34 11.80 -7.55
N GLU A 159 6.64 11.55 -7.62
CA GLU A 159 7.43 11.68 -8.85
C GLU A 159 6.91 10.74 -9.96
N SER A 160 6.51 9.52 -9.60
CA SER A 160 5.91 8.59 -10.55
C SER A 160 4.56 9.09 -11.09
N GLU A 161 3.72 9.66 -10.24
CA GLU A 161 2.45 10.29 -10.64
C GLU A 161 2.69 11.47 -11.57
N LYS A 162 3.61 12.37 -11.20
CA LYS A 162 4.00 13.54 -12.00
C LYS A 162 4.49 13.13 -13.39
N SER A 163 5.34 12.11 -13.45
CA SER A 163 5.84 11.59 -14.71
C SER A 163 4.72 11.05 -15.60
N ALA A 164 3.80 10.27 -15.04
CA ALA A 164 2.66 9.72 -15.78
C ALA A 164 1.70 10.82 -16.29
N ILE A 165 1.51 11.89 -15.53
CA ILE A 165 0.57 12.98 -15.87
C ILE A 165 1.19 14.02 -16.80
N GLN A 166 2.49 14.31 -16.68
CA GLN A 166 3.16 15.38 -17.42
C GLN A 166 4.04 14.87 -18.55
N THR A 167 4.93 13.92 -18.27
CA THR A 167 5.90 13.41 -19.27
C THR A 167 5.23 12.43 -20.24
N PHE A 168 4.41 11.53 -19.71
CA PHE A 168 3.69 10.50 -20.46
C PHE A 168 2.20 10.81 -20.57
N ALA A 169 1.85 12.10 -20.75
CA ALA A 169 0.47 12.58 -20.77
C ALA A 169 -0.40 11.94 -21.87
N HIS A 170 0.21 11.48 -22.95
CA HIS A 170 -0.45 10.81 -24.08
C HIS A 170 -0.84 9.36 -23.76
N LEU A 171 -0.22 8.71 -22.76
CA LEU A 171 -0.54 7.35 -22.35
C LEU A 171 -1.83 7.30 -21.52
N PRO A 172 -2.65 6.24 -21.66
CA PRO A 172 -3.92 6.08 -20.93
C PRO A 172 -3.68 5.62 -19.48
N CYS A 173 -2.95 6.42 -18.69
CA CYS A 173 -2.60 6.11 -17.30
C CYS A 173 -3.73 6.43 -16.34
N PHE A 174 -3.99 5.51 -15.40
CA PHE A 174 -4.86 5.63 -14.24
C PHE A 174 -4.03 5.46 -12.96
N ILE A 175 -4.10 6.40 -12.05
CA ILE A 175 -3.32 6.42 -10.82
C ILE A 175 -4.25 6.10 -9.64
N PHE A 176 -3.89 5.09 -8.86
CA PHE A 176 -4.67 4.58 -7.74
C PHE A 176 -3.95 4.88 -6.43
N ARG A 177 -4.33 5.95 -5.75
CA ARG A 177 -3.80 6.34 -4.44
C ARG A 177 -4.51 5.56 -3.35
N SER A 178 -3.95 4.41 -2.96
CA SER A 178 -4.51 3.61 -1.88
C SER A 178 -4.25 4.23 -0.52
N ALA A 179 -5.25 4.22 0.34
CA ALA A 179 -5.10 4.41 1.79
C ALA A 179 -4.37 3.21 2.42
N THR A 180 -4.15 3.25 3.75
CA THR A 180 -3.44 2.18 4.46
C THR A 180 -4.29 0.91 4.50
N ILE A 181 -3.80 -0.16 3.89
CA ILE A 181 -4.45 -1.48 3.94
C ILE A 181 -4.16 -2.11 5.28
N ILE A 182 -5.20 -2.42 6.07
CA ILE A 182 -5.07 -3.02 7.40
C ILE A 182 -5.55 -4.47 7.49
N ALA A 183 -6.30 -4.93 6.52
CA ALA A 183 -6.81 -6.29 6.44
C ALA A 183 -6.97 -6.70 4.97
N ASP A 184 -7.09 -7.99 4.73
CA ASP A 184 -7.35 -8.53 3.41
C ASP A 184 -8.83 -8.31 3.02
N ASP A 185 -9.72 -8.44 4.00
CA ASP A 185 -11.17 -8.47 3.89
C ASP A 185 -11.86 -7.81 5.10
N ASP A 186 -13.18 -7.74 5.09
CA ASP A 186 -14.00 -7.16 6.17
C ASP A 186 -14.07 -8.03 7.42
N ASP A 187 -13.50 -9.24 7.40
CA ASP A 187 -13.34 -10.10 8.59
C ASP A 187 -12.05 -9.81 9.37
N GLY A 188 -11.22 -8.89 8.86
CA GLY A 188 -10.00 -8.44 9.52
C GLY A 188 -8.84 -9.42 9.40
N ASN A 189 -8.87 -10.33 8.44
CA ASN A 189 -7.75 -11.23 8.14
C ASN A 189 -6.55 -10.46 7.61
N VAL A 190 -5.33 -10.88 7.97
CA VAL A 190 -4.09 -10.17 7.60
C VAL A 190 -3.06 -11.15 7.06
N THR A 191 -2.71 -11.00 5.79
CA THR A 191 -1.59 -11.74 5.17
C THR A 191 -0.37 -10.85 4.96
N GLN A 192 -0.52 -9.53 4.94
CA GLN A 192 0.60 -8.59 4.82
C GLN A 192 0.63 -7.57 5.96
N TYR A 193 1.75 -7.53 6.67
CA TYR A 193 1.97 -6.64 7.81
C TYR A 193 2.67 -5.35 7.37
N ASN A 194 2.26 -4.20 7.96
CA ASN A 194 2.83 -2.89 7.69
C ASN A 194 2.99 -2.05 8.97
N VAL A 195 3.20 -0.74 8.83
CA VAL A 195 3.40 0.19 9.95
C VAL A 195 2.22 0.19 10.93
N PHE A 196 0.99 0.06 10.47
CA PHE A 196 -0.21 -0.01 11.32
C PHE A 196 -0.13 -1.18 12.30
N HIS A 197 0.10 -2.39 11.79
CA HIS A 197 0.21 -3.61 12.59
C HIS A 197 1.40 -3.55 13.55
N ASN A 198 2.54 -3.03 13.07
CA ASN A 198 3.74 -2.87 13.91
C ASN A 198 3.50 -1.87 15.05
N THR A 199 2.80 -0.76 14.79
CA THR A 199 2.44 0.22 15.82
C THR A 199 1.57 -0.42 16.90
N LEU A 200 0.51 -1.13 16.51
CA LEU A 200 -0.37 -1.84 17.46
C LEU A 200 0.42 -2.89 18.25
N ARG A 201 1.34 -3.62 17.61
CA ARG A 201 2.20 -4.58 18.29
C ARG A 201 3.12 -3.92 19.33
N LEU A 202 3.65 -2.75 19.04
CA LEU A 202 4.46 -1.99 20.00
C LEU A 202 3.63 -1.53 21.20
N VAL A 203 2.40 -1.08 20.98
CA VAL A 203 1.44 -0.75 22.03
C VAL A 203 1.16 -1.99 22.89
N TYR A 204 0.82 -3.12 22.27
CA TYR A 204 0.53 -4.38 22.96
C TYR A 204 1.69 -4.87 23.84
N HIS A 205 2.93 -4.68 23.41
CA HIS A 205 4.10 -5.06 24.19
C HIS A 205 4.56 -4.01 25.20
N GLY A 206 3.89 -2.85 25.29
CA GLY A 206 4.27 -1.75 26.18
C GLY A 206 5.57 -1.03 25.75
N LEU A 207 5.98 -1.22 24.49
CA LEU A 207 7.20 -0.61 23.93
C LEU A 207 6.96 0.80 23.38
N LEU A 208 5.70 1.19 23.17
CA LEU A 208 5.27 2.49 22.70
C LEU A 208 4.45 3.20 23.78
N THR A 209 5.13 3.79 24.76
CA THR A 209 4.49 4.56 25.85
C THR A 209 4.28 6.03 25.48
N LEU A 210 5.01 6.53 24.48
CA LEU A 210 4.91 7.87 23.93
C LEU A 210 4.60 7.76 22.44
N MET A 211 3.42 8.24 22.04
CA MET A 211 2.90 8.19 20.67
C MET A 211 3.12 9.54 20.00
N PRO A 212 3.88 9.63 18.89
CA PRO A 212 3.91 10.84 18.09
C PRO A 212 2.55 11.09 17.44
N GLY A 213 2.14 12.35 17.36
CA GLY A 213 0.93 12.71 16.63
C GLY A 213 -0.14 13.39 17.47
N ASN A 214 -1.22 13.74 16.81
CA ASN A 214 -2.42 14.27 17.43
C ASN A 214 -3.49 13.17 17.45
N SER A 215 -4.08 12.91 18.62
CA SER A 215 -5.16 11.91 18.76
C SER A 215 -6.34 12.13 17.81
N GLN A 216 -6.57 13.36 17.38
CA GLN A 216 -7.66 13.74 16.47
C GLN A 216 -7.30 13.64 14.98
N THR A 217 -6.05 13.25 14.64
CA THR A 217 -5.66 13.08 13.24
C THR A 217 -6.41 11.91 12.60
N PRO A 218 -7.19 12.13 11.53
CA PRO A 218 -7.87 11.05 10.80
C PRO A 218 -6.85 10.09 10.18
N ILE A 219 -7.10 8.80 10.29
CA ILE A 219 -6.28 7.75 9.70
C ILE A 219 -7.13 6.98 8.68
N TYR A 220 -6.76 7.09 7.42
CA TYR A 220 -7.48 6.45 6.32
C TYR A 220 -7.07 5.00 6.17
N LEU A 221 -8.04 4.10 6.38
CA LEU A 221 -7.85 2.66 6.44
C LEU A 221 -8.79 1.97 5.43
N VAL A 222 -8.29 0.92 4.77
CA VAL A 222 -9.04 0.14 3.78
C VAL A 222 -8.68 -1.34 3.88
N THR A 223 -9.48 -2.20 3.22
CA THR A 223 -9.14 -3.60 2.97
C THR A 223 -8.45 -3.79 1.61
N GLY A 224 -7.69 -4.87 1.47
CA GLY A 224 -7.11 -5.26 0.19
C GLY A 224 -8.16 -5.60 -0.85
N GLU A 225 -9.26 -6.21 -0.42
CA GLU A 225 -10.40 -6.51 -1.28
C GLU A 225 -11.01 -5.22 -1.86
N PHE A 226 -11.31 -4.22 -1.03
CA PHE A 226 -11.80 -2.92 -1.49
C PHE A 226 -10.87 -2.26 -2.50
N VAL A 227 -9.54 -2.24 -2.22
CA VAL A 227 -8.55 -1.66 -3.15
C VAL A 227 -8.55 -2.39 -4.49
N THR A 228 -8.57 -3.72 -4.47
CA THR A 228 -8.51 -4.50 -5.71
C THR A 228 -9.84 -4.47 -6.48
N ASP A 229 -10.99 -4.35 -5.80
CA ASP A 229 -12.29 -4.13 -6.42
C ASP A 229 -12.36 -2.79 -7.13
N ALA A 230 -11.89 -1.72 -6.48
CA ALA A 230 -11.83 -0.40 -7.08
C ALA A 230 -10.96 -0.40 -8.35
N ILE A 231 -9.74 -0.94 -8.27
CA ILE A 231 -8.82 -1.02 -9.41
C ILE A 231 -9.43 -1.84 -10.56
N PHE A 232 -9.96 -3.03 -10.25
CA PHE A 232 -10.57 -3.90 -11.25
C PHE A 232 -11.76 -3.22 -11.93
N LYS A 233 -12.67 -2.61 -11.13
CA LYS A 233 -13.85 -1.93 -11.66
C LYS A 233 -13.47 -0.77 -12.58
N ILE A 234 -12.53 0.11 -12.16
CA ILE A 234 -12.07 1.26 -12.96
C ILE A 234 -11.42 0.80 -14.26
N LEU A 235 -10.55 -0.19 -14.20
CA LEU A 235 -9.86 -0.69 -15.40
C LEU A 235 -10.79 -1.47 -16.33
N SER A 236 -11.93 -1.96 -15.86
CA SER A 236 -12.95 -2.64 -16.67
C SER A 236 -13.93 -1.68 -17.37
N LEU A 237 -14.00 -0.40 -16.98
CA LEU A 237 -14.90 0.56 -17.61
C LEU A 237 -14.51 0.87 -19.04
N SER A 238 -15.50 1.04 -19.94
CA SER A 238 -15.26 1.41 -21.34
C SER A 238 -14.78 2.86 -21.50
N SER A 239 -15.12 3.75 -20.57
CA SER A 239 -14.73 5.17 -20.57
C SER A 239 -14.66 5.70 -19.13
N THR A 240 -13.69 6.57 -18.85
CA THR A 240 -13.46 7.19 -17.52
C THR A 240 -13.52 8.72 -17.55
N LYS A 241 -14.20 9.34 -18.52
CA LYS A 241 -14.43 10.80 -18.60
C LYS A 241 -13.17 11.66 -18.33
N ASN A 242 -12.01 11.27 -18.80
CA ASN A 242 -10.72 11.94 -18.59
C ASN A 242 -10.19 11.96 -17.15
N GLN A 243 -10.88 11.33 -16.18
CA GLN A 243 -10.35 11.19 -14.82
C GLN A 243 -9.21 10.18 -14.80
N ARG A 244 -8.07 10.60 -14.22
CA ARG A 244 -6.83 9.83 -14.24
C ARG A 244 -6.31 9.48 -12.86
N ILE A 245 -6.76 10.16 -11.80
CA ILE A 245 -6.29 9.95 -10.42
C ILE A 245 -7.51 9.62 -9.56
N PHE A 246 -7.41 8.55 -8.77
CA PHE A 246 -8.44 8.08 -7.86
C PHE A 246 -7.84 7.88 -6.46
N ASN A 247 -8.43 8.52 -5.46
CA ASN A 247 -8.09 8.27 -4.06
C ASN A 247 -8.91 7.07 -3.55
N ILE A 248 -8.27 5.90 -3.47
CA ILE A 248 -8.91 4.69 -2.94
C ILE A 248 -8.85 4.75 -1.41
N ALA A 249 -9.79 5.46 -0.84
CA ALA A 249 -9.95 5.71 0.59
C ALA A 249 -11.44 5.91 0.89
N HIS A 250 -11.86 5.63 2.11
CA HIS A 250 -13.17 6.04 2.61
C HIS A 250 -13.15 7.54 2.95
N SER A 251 -14.33 8.15 3.12
CA SER A 251 -14.44 9.56 3.49
C SER A 251 -13.90 9.83 4.91
N GLN A 252 -13.67 11.10 5.23
CA GLN A 252 -13.12 11.48 6.53
C GLN A 252 -14.04 11.09 7.70
N ASP A 253 -15.35 11.21 7.55
CA ASP A 253 -16.33 10.82 8.55
C ASP A 253 -16.44 9.31 8.78
N GLN A 254 -15.99 8.50 7.84
CA GLN A 254 -15.87 7.05 7.95
C GLN A 254 -14.50 6.60 8.47
N SER A 255 -13.54 7.52 8.60
CA SER A 255 -12.17 7.22 8.98
C SER A 255 -11.94 7.50 10.47
N PRO A 256 -11.54 6.50 11.28
CA PRO A 256 -11.24 6.71 12.68
C PRO A 256 -10.04 7.64 12.84
N ASN A 257 -10.02 8.40 13.93
CA ASN A 257 -8.83 9.14 14.31
C ASN A 257 -7.81 8.25 15.05
N LEU A 258 -6.59 8.73 15.17
CA LEU A 258 -5.50 8.00 15.83
C LEU A 258 -5.86 7.58 17.26
N GLY A 259 -6.59 8.44 17.99
CA GLY A 259 -7.04 8.17 19.36
C GLY A 259 -8.01 6.99 19.41
N GLU A 260 -9.00 6.98 18.52
CA GLU A 260 -10.00 5.90 18.43
C GLU A 260 -9.35 4.56 18.08
N ILE A 261 -8.39 4.54 17.15
CA ILE A 261 -7.65 3.32 16.80
C ILE A 261 -6.94 2.74 18.03
N ILE A 262 -6.27 3.60 18.82
CA ILE A 262 -5.58 3.16 20.04
C ILE A 262 -6.57 2.66 21.10
N GLU A 263 -7.72 3.32 21.28
CA GLU A 263 -8.75 2.87 22.24
C GLU A 263 -9.33 1.51 21.82
N ILE A 264 -9.67 1.34 20.54
CA ILE A 264 -10.18 0.05 20.02
C ILE A 264 -9.14 -1.05 20.24
N GLY A 265 -7.88 -0.78 19.90
CA GLY A 265 -6.78 -1.73 20.13
C GLY A 265 -6.65 -2.11 21.61
N LEU A 266 -6.64 -1.14 22.52
CA LEU A 266 -6.56 -1.39 23.96
C LEU A 266 -7.78 -2.14 24.50
N ALA A 267 -8.99 -1.85 23.99
CA ALA A 267 -10.21 -2.58 24.39
C ALA A 267 -10.10 -4.07 24.05
N VAL A 268 -9.57 -4.40 22.86
CA VAL A 268 -9.31 -5.80 22.46
C VAL A 268 -8.17 -6.41 23.28
N PHE A 269 -7.06 -5.69 23.45
CA PHE A 269 -5.88 -6.21 24.16
C PHE A 269 -6.16 -6.48 25.64
N ASN A 270 -7.03 -5.70 26.29
CA ASN A 270 -7.46 -5.94 27.67
C ASN A 270 -8.25 -7.26 27.89
N GLN A 271 -8.65 -7.92 26.80
CA GLN A 271 -9.25 -9.28 26.87
C GLN A 271 -8.18 -10.39 26.88
N ASP A 272 -6.92 -10.05 26.61
CA ASP A 272 -5.79 -10.98 26.65
C ASP A 272 -5.11 -10.95 28.02
N GLU A 273 -5.09 -12.12 28.71
CA GLU A 273 -4.50 -12.23 30.05
C GLU A 273 -3.03 -11.80 30.11
N GLN A 274 -2.27 -12.04 29.04
CA GLN A 274 -0.85 -11.69 29.02
C GLN A 274 -0.66 -10.16 28.92
N PHE A 275 -1.54 -9.46 28.22
CA PHE A 275 -1.55 -8.01 28.19
C PHE A 275 -1.90 -7.42 29.55
N VAL A 276 -2.95 -7.91 30.18
CA VAL A 276 -3.38 -7.48 31.52
C VAL A 276 -2.28 -7.71 32.57
N LYS A 277 -1.63 -8.88 32.56
CA LYS A 277 -0.50 -9.19 33.47
C LYS A 277 0.68 -8.22 33.33
N ARG A 278 0.93 -7.70 32.12
CA ARG A 278 2.03 -6.73 31.87
C ARG A 278 1.72 -5.33 32.36
N ARG A 279 0.48 -4.99 32.70
CA ARG A 279 0.05 -3.66 33.15
C ARG A 279 0.49 -2.54 32.20
N VAL A 280 0.29 -2.76 30.89
CA VAL A 280 0.65 -1.78 29.86
C VAL A 280 -0.22 -0.54 30.01
N SER A 281 0.40 0.63 30.09
CA SER A 281 -0.30 1.91 30.15
C SER A 281 -0.67 2.39 28.75
N LYS A 282 -1.81 3.10 28.64
CA LYS A 282 -2.17 3.80 27.42
C LYS A 282 -1.06 4.77 26.99
N PRO A 283 -0.67 4.79 25.71
CA PRO A 283 0.32 5.74 25.21
C PRO A 283 -0.10 7.20 25.43
N ARG A 284 0.87 8.05 25.77
CA ARG A 284 0.67 9.51 25.85
C ARG A 284 1.11 10.16 24.55
N TYR A 285 0.29 11.08 24.04
CA TYR A 285 0.63 11.81 22.82
C TYR A 285 1.71 12.86 23.12
N ILE A 286 2.68 12.95 22.22
CA ILE A 286 3.78 13.92 22.29
C ILE A 286 3.90 14.66 20.95
N ASN A 287 4.44 15.88 21.00
CA ASN A 287 4.72 16.64 19.79
C ASN A 287 5.93 16.09 19.02
N LEU A 288 6.10 16.56 17.79
CA LEU A 288 7.14 16.08 16.89
C LEU A 288 8.55 16.36 17.40
N GLU A 289 8.77 17.50 18.08
CA GLU A 289 10.07 17.86 18.66
C GLU A 289 10.49 16.86 19.74
N THR A 290 9.61 16.63 20.71
CA THR A 290 9.82 15.64 21.77
C THR A 290 10.05 14.24 21.22
N PHE A 291 9.27 13.85 20.21
CA PHE A 291 9.46 12.58 19.52
C PHE A 291 10.84 12.46 18.86
N ASN A 292 11.30 13.50 18.16
CA ASN A 292 12.61 13.50 17.52
C ASN A 292 13.77 13.46 18.54
N ILE A 293 13.62 14.12 19.69
CA ILE A 293 14.60 14.04 20.80
C ILE A 293 14.64 12.61 21.33
N MET A 294 13.48 12.01 21.62
CA MET A 294 13.38 10.63 22.10
C MET A 294 14.00 9.64 21.10
N MET A 295 13.74 9.81 19.81
CA MET A 295 14.29 8.93 18.76
C MET A 295 15.81 8.97 18.72
N ARG A 296 16.43 10.16 18.82
CA ARG A 296 17.89 10.29 18.90
C ARG A 296 18.47 9.55 20.11
N GLN A 297 17.82 9.66 21.28
CA GLN A 297 18.24 8.95 22.48
C GLN A 297 18.12 7.43 22.33
N ILE A 298 17.00 6.95 21.77
CA ILE A 298 16.78 5.52 21.50
C ILE A 298 17.83 4.97 20.53
N GLN A 299 18.16 5.69 19.48
CA GLN A 299 19.19 5.28 18.51
C GLN A 299 20.58 5.22 19.13
N SER A 300 20.89 6.10 20.09
CA SER A 300 22.21 6.16 20.73
C SER A 300 22.36 5.16 21.90
N PHE A 301 21.31 4.94 22.67
CA PHE A 301 21.40 4.22 23.95
C PHE A 301 20.35 3.11 24.12
N GLY A 302 19.39 2.98 23.20
CA GLY A 302 18.32 1.99 23.29
C GLY A 302 18.80 0.56 23.05
N SER A 303 18.06 -0.42 23.58
CA SER A 303 18.26 -1.81 23.21
C SER A 303 17.96 -2.02 21.71
N ARG A 304 18.55 -3.06 21.11
CA ARG A 304 18.32 -3.39 19.69
C ARG A 304 16.82 -3.52 19.34
N SER A 305 16.03 -4.11 20.22
CA SER A 305 14.58 -4.24 20.02
C SER A 305 13.87 -2.88 20.06
N THR A 306 14.27 -1.98 20.95
CA THR A 306 13.72 -0.62 21.04
C THR A 306 14.13 0.23 19.84
N GLN A 307 15.37 0.10 19.36
CA GLN A 307 15.85 0.78 18.14
C GLN A 307 15.06 0.35 16.90
N LEU A 308 14.84 -0.96 16.72
CA LEU A 308 14.05 -1.48 15.60
C LEU A 308 12.59 -1.01 15.67
N ALA A 309 12.00 -1.03 16.87
CA ALA A 309 10.65 -0.59 17.10
C ALA A 309 10.46 0.89 16.75
N ALA A 310 11.33 1.75 17.28
CA ALA A 310 11.31 3.17 17.04
C ALA A 310 11.61 3.51 15.56
N GLY A 311 12.57 2.82 14.95
CA GLY A 311 12.95 2.98 13.54
C GLY A 311 11.80 2.71 12.56
N SER A 312 10.88 1.80 12.89
CA SER A 312 9.74 1.50 12.03
C SER A 312 8.68 2.61 11.98
N MET A 313 8.59 3.46 13.01
CA MET A 313 7.61 4.55 13.10
C MET A 313 8.18 5.89 12.62
N GLN A 314 9.47 6.13 12.81
CA GLN A 314 10.09 7.42 12.58
C GLN A 314 9.80 7.99 11.18
N PRO A 315 9.91 7.22 10.08
CA PRO A 315 9.70 7.75 8.74
C PRO A 315 8.25 8.17 8.46
N PHE A 316 7.30 7.67 9.25
CA PHE A 316 5.87 7.96 9.09
C PHE A 316 5.34 8.96 10.13
N ALA A 317 6.10 9.24 11.20
CA ALA A 317 5.61 10.00 12.36
C ALA A 317 5.06 11.39 12.00
N GLN A 318 5.65 12.08 11.02
CA GLN A 318 5.18 13.41 10.59
C GLN A 318 3.73 13.39 10.08
N GLN A 319 3.31 12.32 9.40
CA GLN A 319 1.94 12.18 8.90
C GLN A 319 0.90 12.16 10.01
N LEU A 320 1.26 11.72 11.21
CA LEU A 320 0.37 11.66 12.38
C LEU A 320 0.06 13.04 13.00
N PHE A 321 0.69 14.10 12.51
CA PHE A 321 0.44 15.50 12.92
C PHE A 321 -0.35 16.29 11.87
N ILE A 322 -0.63 15.69 10.70
CA ILE A 322 -1.20 16.40 9.56
C ILE A 322 -2.64 15.93 9.35
N THR A 323 -3.60 16.81 9.61
CA THR A 323 -5.00 16.54 9.29
C THR A 323 -5.21 16.71 7.79
N LYS A 324 -5.63 15.64 7.13
CA LYS A 324 -5.98 15.60 5.72
C LYS A 324 -7.45 15.26 5.56
N ASP A 325 -8.10 15.83 4.55
CA ASP A 325 -9.44 15.48 4.10
C ASP A 325 -9.32 14.88 2.70
N ILE A 326 -9.21 13.56 2.63
CA ILE A 326 -9.01 12.83 1.38
C ILE A 326 -10.33 12.77 0.61
N LYS A 327 -10.42 13.49 -0.50
CA LYS A 327 -11.59 13.47 -1.39
C LYS A 327 -11.51 12.26 -2.31
N ASN A 328 -12.63 11.53 -2.43
CA ASN A 328 -12.77 10.31 -3.21
C ASN A 328 -14.03 10.34 -4.10
N GLN A 329 -14.44 11.53 -4.52
CA GLN A 329 -15.70 11.73 -5.26
C GLN A 329 -15.69 11.02 -6.61
N GLU A 330 -14.56 11.02 -7.31
CA GLU A 330 -14.41 10.34 -8.59
C GLU A 330 -14.47 8.81 -8.43
N LEU A 331 -13.89 8.31 -7.33
CA LEU A 331 -14.03 6.89 -6.99
C LEU A 331 -15.49 6.54 -6.65
N MET A 332 -16.16 7.35 -5.83
CA MET A 332 -17.56 7.10 -5.45
C MET A 332 -18.50 7.06 -6.65
N ALA A 333 -18.27 7.94 -7.65
CA ALA A 333 -19.09 8.01 -8.86
C ALA A 333 -19.00 6.76 -9.76
N ILE A 334 -18.04 5.86 -9.51
CA ILE A 334 -17.85 4.63 -10.28
C ILE A 334 -18.67 3.46 -9.72
N PHE A 335 -19.02 3.53 -8.43
CA PHE A 335 -19.81 2.50 -7.78
C PHE A 335 -21.30 2.84 -7.85
N ASP A 336 -22.13 1.88 -8.23
CA ASP A 336 -23.59 2.02 -8.17
C ASP A 336 -24.04 2.14 -6.71
N GLU A 337 -23.41 1.35 -5.84
CA GLU A 337 -23.50 1.38 -4.40
C GLU A 337 -22.09 1.38 -3.82
N TYR A 338 -21.69 2.52 -3.22
CA TYR A 338 -20.36 2.65 -2.64
C TYR A 338 -20.27 1.90 -1.31
N PRO A 339 -19.27 0.99 -1.13
CA PRO A 339 -19.12 0.27 0.12
C PRO A 339 -18.85 1.22 1.29
N THR A 340 -19.62 1.09 2.37
CA THR A 340 -19.48 1.89 3.59
C THR A 340 -19.23 1.00 4.81
N PRO A 341 -18.07 0.30 4.88
CA PRO A 341 -17.78 -0.57 6.01
C PRO A 341 -17.60 0.25 7.29
N ASP A 342 -17.94 -0.38 8.42
CA ASP A 342 -17.62 0.18 9.73
C ASP A 342 -16.12 -0.07 10.00
N ILE A 343 -15.30 0.96 9.74
CA ILE A 343 -13.83 0.88 9.89
C ILE A 343 -13.42 0.69 11.35
N GLN A 344 -14.20 1.17 12.32
CA GLN A 344 -13.93 0.92 13.75
C GLN A 344 -14.10 -0.56 14.09
N VAL A 345 -15.15 -1.18 13.58
CA VAL A 345 -15.36 -2.63 13.69
C VAL A 345 -14.24 -3.41 12.99
N LEU A 346 -13.83 -2.99 11.81
CA LEU A 346 -12.72 -3.60 11.07
C LEU A 346 -11.40 -3.55 11.86
N VAL A 347 -11.07 -2.39 12.47
CA VAL A 347 -9.88 -2.27 13.35
C VAL A 347 -9.96 -3.27 14.52
N GLY A 348 -11.12 -3.40 15.15
CA GLY A 348 -11.34 -4.38 16.22
C GLY A 348 -11.11 -5.82 15.77
N LYS A 349 -11.72 -6.22 14.65
CA LYS A 349 -11.54 -7.56 14.05
C LYS A 349 -10.08 -7.83 13.71
N THR A 350 -9.39 -6.83 13.10
CA THR A 350 -7.96 -6.92 12.80
C THR A 350 -7.13 -7.14 14.08
N CYS A 351 -7.41 -6.40 15.16
CA CYS A 351 -6.73 -6.60 16.45
C CYS A 351 -6.95 -8.02 17.00
N HIS A 352 -8.17 -8.55 16.95
CA HIS A 352 -8.45 -9.93 17.34
C HIS A 352 -7.68 -10.96 16.49
N PHE A 353 -7.62 -10.74 15.18
CA PHE A 353 -6.83 -11.60 14.28
C PHE A 353 -5.35 -11.58 14.67
N LEU A 354 -4.78 -10.41 14.92
CA LEU A 354 -3.37 -10.25 15.30
C LEU A 354 -3.05 -11.02 16.60
N LEU A 355 -3.92 -10.96 17.62
CA LEU A 355 -3.76 -11.73 18.86
C LEU A 355 -3.86 -13.24 18.61
N ARG A 356 -4.92 -13.67 17.92
CA ARG A 356 -5.18 -15.09 17.63
C ARG A 356 -4.02 -15.75 16.89
N THR A 357 -3.40 -15.03 15.96
CA THR A 357 -2.29 -15.51 15.13
C THR A 357 -0.91 -15.26 15.76
N ASN A 358 -0.87 -14.73 17.00
CA ASN A 358 0.36 -14.28 17.63
C ASN A 358 1.21 -13.40 16.71
N TRP A 359 0.56 -12.38 16.13
CA TRP A 359 1.19 -11.42 15.21
C TRP A 359 1.80 -12.11 13.98
N GLY A 360 1.10 -13.08 13.42
CA GLY A 360 1.52 -13.86 12.24
C GLY A 360 2.52 -14.99 12.52
N ARG A 361 2.97 -15.18 13.78
CA ARG A 361 3.97 -16.21 14.11
C ARG A 361 3.42 -17.65 14.15
N LYS A 362 2.09 -17.84 14.22
CA LYS A 362 1.46 -19.16 14.24
C LYS A 362 1.24 -19.77 12.85
N PHE A 363 1.56 -19.05 11.79
CA PHE A 363 1.42 -19.47 10.40
C PHE A 363 2.77 -19.51 9.63
N LEU A 364 3.88 -19.34 10.35
CA LEU A 364 5.23 -19.52 9.82
C LEU A 364 5.78 -20.89 10.19
#